data_62daf387bb45839d490059d351da69b6
#
_entry.id   62daf387bb45839d490059d351da69b6
#
_cell.length_a   1.000
_cell.length_b   1.000
_cell.length_c   1.000
_cell.angle_alpha   90.00
_cell.angle_beta   90.00
_cell.angle_gamma   90.00
#
_symmetry.space_group_name_H-M   'P 1'
#
loop_
_entity.id
_entity.type
_entity.pdbx_description
1 polymer ?
#
loop_
_entity_poly.entity_id
_entity_poly.type
_entity_poly.pdbx_seq_one_letter_code
_entity_poly.pdbx_strand_id
1 'polypeptide(L)'
;MAAGLRLGPLLRYVDGSAGGAADTPAGATATVWVEADRPCTARVRCADGAEGSARTFQIAGHHYAVIPVTGLTPGAATPYEVLLDDHGVWPLPGSPFPPSTIRVPETGDGSALRVAFGSCRWAAKPGNGRLARGGPDALDTLATTLAADPEAERPDVLLLLGDQVYADETSPAVRRRLAARRDPRDPPGSEVADYEEYSWLYDESWGDPEVRWLLSTVPSSMIFDDHDVIDDWNTSASWLAEMRATPWWRERILSGLMSYWVYQHLGNLSPAELAADPLYAEVCAAPDGTEALRRFASEADADPARTRWSNRRDFGRTRLVTIDTRAARVLDEDGRSMLDPDEARWVREQVLDAPGSYDHLLVATSLPWLLPPLIHDAEAWSAALCRGGRGRRWAWFGEDLRRRSDLEHWAAFPASFDWLSGLLTEAAGRADAPATVCVLSGDVHHAYVAEPVGDEGTGARVLQLTCSPLHNAIPAVVRLGFRFAWSRAGRRLGRALARHGRVPRRSFGWHRTGGPWFGNQLMTLTLRGRAATLRLNQARAVRGGGGRLERTEERRLA
;
A
#
# COMPACT_ATOMS: atom_id res chain seq x y z
N MET A 1 -18.87 30.32 -11.93
CA MET A 1 -18.46 30.02 -10.52
C MET A 1 -17.01 29.57 -10.60
N ALA A 2 -16.17 29.95 -9.62
CA ALA A 2 -14.78 29.47 -9.54
C ALA A 2 -14.72 27.95 -9.36
N ALA A 3 -13.62 27.33 -9.80
CA ALA A 3 -13.40 25.90 -9.57
C ALA A 3 -13.21 25.60 -8.07
N GLY A 4 -13.79 24.51 -7.62
CA GLY A 4 -13.73 24.04 -6.23
C GLY A 4 -12.86 22.80 -6.07
N LEU A 5 -12.15 22.70 -4.94
CA LEU A 5 -11.37 21.53 -4.58
C LEU A 5 -12.29 20.45 -3.99
N ARG A 6 -12.44 19.32 -4.70
CA ARG A 6 -13.25 18.19 -4.25
C ARG A 6 -12.49 17.32 -3.26
N LEU A 7 -11.31 16.83 -3.65
CA LEU A 7 -10.47 15.97 -2.82
C LEU A 7 -9.00 16.38 -2.91
N GLY A 8 -8.21 16.00 -1.92
CA GLY A 8 -6.82 16.45 -1.79
C GLY A 8 -6.71 17.83 -1.11
N PRO A 9 -5.54 18.51 -1.14
CA PRO A 9 -4.34 18.03 -1.82
C PRO A 9 -3.73 16.82 -1.13
N LEU A 10 -3.09 15.94 -1.90
CA LEU A 10 -2.27 14.86 -1.38
C LEU A 10 -0.81 15.10 -1.80
N LEU A 11 0.09 15.19 -0.83
CA LEU A 11 1.52 15.22 -1.07
C LEU A 11 1.98 13.78 -1.39
N ARG A 12 2.57 13.57 -2.57
CA ARG A 12 2.84 12.22 -3.03
C ARG A 12 4.35 11.94 -3.13
N TYR A 13 4.99 12.45 -4.12
CA TYR A 13 6.43 12.29 -4.29
C TYR A 13 7.18 13.47 -3.69
N VAL A 14 8.28 13.22 -2.99
CA VAL A 14 9.24 14.26 -2.56
C VAL A 14 10.63 13.68 -2.71
N ASP A 15 11.49 14.38 -3.42
CA ASP A 15 12.89 14.00 -3.59
C ASP A 15 13.80 15.21 -3.28
N GLY A 16 14.77 14.96 -2.40
CA GLY A 16 15.80 15.94 -2.01
C GLY A 16 17.10 15.79 -2.83
N SER A 17 17.22 14.78 -3.69
CA SER A 17 18.41 14.64 -4.54
C SER A 17 18.40 15.72 -5.60
N ALA A 18 19.43 16.55 -5.64
CA ALA A 18 19.70 17.45 -6.76
C ALA A 18 19.95 16.59 -8.00
N GLY A 19 18.97 16.56 -8.92
CA GLY A 19 18.80 15.65 -10.03
C GLY A 19 20.04 15.14 -10.72
N GLY A 20 20.06 13.83 -10.95
CA GLY A 20 21.10 13.13 -11.69
C GLY A 20 20.90 13.07 -13.22
N ALA A 21 19.88 13.68 -13.79
CA ALA A 21 19.68 13.77 -15.24
C ALA A 21 19.90 15.20 -15.72
N ALA A 22 20.59 15.34 -16.85
CA ALA A 22 21.03 16.62 -17.40
C ALA A 22 19.90 17.64 -17.72
N ASP A 23 18.64 17.20 -17.71
CA ASP A 23 17.47 18.02 -18.04
C ASP A 23 16.50 18.24 -16.85
N THR A 24 16.88 17.84 -15.61
CA THR A 24 16.05 18.07 -14.44
C THR A 24 16.36 19.44 -13.83
N PRO A 25 15.35 20.27 -13.47
CA PRO A 25 15.60 21.56 -12.81
C PRO A 25 16.45 21.37 -11.56
N ALA A 26 17.44 22.24 -11.37
CA ALA A 26 18.28 22.22 -10.17
C ALA A 26 17.40 22.47 -8.93
N GLY A 27 17.41 21.56 -7.98
CA GLY A 27 16.67 21.65 -6.72
C GLY A 27 15.81 20.43 -6.42
N ALA A 28 15.31 20.36 -5.20
CA ALA A 28 14.41 19.32 -4.78
C ALA A 28 13.04 19.46 -5.45
N THR A 29 12.35 18.36 -5.65
CA THR A 29 11.05 18.28 -6.33
C THR A 29 10.01 17.57 -5.48
N ALA A 30 8.74 17.90 -5.72
CA ALA A 30 7.60 17.21 -5.14
C ALA A 30 6.47 17.07 -6.15
N THR A 31 5.51 16.17 -5.88
CA THR A 31 4.23 16.14 -6.58
C THR A 31 3.08 16.27 -5.60
N VAL A 32 2.08 17.08 -5.99
CA VAL A 32 0.83 17.25 -5.25
C VAL A 32 -0.34 16.84 -6.15
N TRP A 33 -1.14 15.89 -5.68
CA TRP A 33 -2.32 15.41 -6.37
C TRP A 33 -3.56 16.14 -5.87
N VAL A 34 -4.49 16.51 -6.76
CA VAL A 34 -5.77 17.15 -6.45
C VAL A 34 -6.89 16.65 -7.35
N GLU A 35 -8.13 16.67 -6.84
CA GLU A 35 -9.37 16.53 -7.62
C GLU A 35 -10.18 17.81 -7.52
N ALA A 36 -10.58 18.36 -8.67
CA ALA A 36 -11.40 19.55 -8.81
C ALA A 36 -12.82 19.21 -9.28
N ASP A 37 -13.78 20.10 -9.02
CA ASP A 37 -15.19 19.93 -9.42
C ASP A 37 -15.45 20.22 -10.92
N ARG A 38 -14.46 20.77 -11.63
CA ARG A 38 -14.53 21.12 -13.05
C ARG A 38 -13.14 21.29 -13.68
N PRO A 39 -13.04 21.36 -15.02
CA PRO A 39 -11.78 21.65 -15.69
C PRO A 39 -11.20 22.99 -15.23
N CYS A 40 -9.94 23.00 -14.84
CA CYS A 40 -9.23 24.20 -14.38
C CYS A 40 -7.71 24.02 -14.48
N THR A 41 -6.97 25.09 -14.19
CA THR A 41 -5.54 25.01 -13.92
C THR A 41 -5.31 24.96 -12.42
N ALA A 42 -4.71 23.88 -11.93
CA ALA A 42 -4.31 23.73 -10.54
C ALA A 42 -2.86 24.20 -10.36
N ARG A 43 -2.61 25.00 -9.32
CA ARG A 43 -1.29 25.53 -8.98
C ARG A 43 -0.99 25.28 -7.50
N VAL A 44 0.23 24.87 -7.21
CA VAL A 44 0.80 24.87 -5.87
C VAL A 44 1.76 26.04 -5.77
N ARG A 45 1.65 26.83 -4.71
CA ARG A 45 2.55 27.94 -4.40
C ARG A 45 3.09 27.79 -2.99
N CYS A 46 4.40 27.76 -2.87
CA CYS A 46 5.11 27.62 -1.59
C CYS A 46 5.53 28.99 -1.04
N ALA A 47 5.68 29.09 0.27
CA ALA A 47 6.02 30.35 0.95
C ALA A 47 7.45 30.85 0.61
N ASP A 48 8.35 29.96 0.17
CA ASP A 48 9.72 30.30 -0.26
C ASP A 48 9.83 30.66 -1.74
N GLY A 49 8.72 30.65 -2.49
CA GLY A 49 8.65 30.95 -3.90
C GLY A 49 8.74 29.74 -4.83
N ALA A 50 8.95 28.53 -4.31
CA ALA A 50 8.82 27.31 -5.11
C ALA A 50 7.36 27.14 -5.55
N GLU A 51 7.14 26.72 -6.79
CA GLU A 51 5.79 26.57 -7.34
C GLU A 51 5.71 25.46 -8.40
N GLY A 52 4.47 25.12 -8.73
CA GLY A 52 4.16 24.22 -9.85
C GLY A 52 2.74 24.40 -10.32
N SER A 53 2.46 24.03 -11.55
CA SER A 53 1.10 24.07 -12.10
C SER A 53 0.85 22.95 -13.09
N ALA A 54 -0.40 22.50 -13.17
CA ALA A 54 -0.86 21.52 -14.15
C ALA A 54 -2.32 21.80 -14.53
N ARG A 55 -2.69 21.52 -15.77
CA ARG A 55 -4.09 21.47 -16.16
C ARG A 55 -4.71 20.17 -15.65
N THR A 56 -5.97 20.23 -15.25
CA THR A 56 -6.70 19.02 -14.92
C THR A 56 -6.97 18.19 -16.17
N PHE A 57 -6.79 16.87 -16.05
CA PHE A 57 -7.29 15.87 -16.99
C PHE A 57 -8.62 15.30 -16.51
N GLN A 58 -9.43 14.79 -17.42
CA GLN A 58 -10.75 14.25 -17.10
C GLN A 58 -10.78 12.73 -17.22
N ILE A 59 -11.35 12.05 -16.20
CA ILE A 59 -11.71 10.62 -16.22
C ILE A 59 -13.11 10.48 -15.67
N ALA A 60 -14.02 9.88 -16.43
CA ALA A 60 -15.41 9.59 -16.05
C ALA A 60 -16.16 10.80 -15.46
N GLY A 61 -15.91 12.00 -15.99
CA GLY A 61 -16.53 13.24 -15.53
C GLY A 61 -15.85 13.90 -14.33
N HIS A 62 -14.80 13.31 -13.77
CA HIS A 62 -13.99 13.87 -12.70
C HIS A 62 -12.72 14.54 -13.24
N HIS A 63 -12.22 15.56 -12.54
CA HIS A 63 -11.09 16.36 -13.00
C HIS A 63 -9.92 16.31 -12.02
N TYR A 64 -8.80 15.77 -12.45
CA TYR A 64 -7.63 15.50 -11.62
C TYR A 64 -6.41 16.23 -12.11
N ALA A 65 -5.49 16.57 -11.21
CA ALA A 65 -4.17 17.03 -11.58
C ALA A 65 -3.10 16.43 -10.66
N VAL A 66 -1.95 16.06 -11.25
CA VAL A 66 -0.71 15.82 -10.52
C VAL A 66 0.21 16.99 -10.82
N ILE A 67 0.53 17.77 -9.80
CA ILE A 67 1.23 19.06 -9.92
C ILE A 67 2.68 18.86 -9.53
N PRO A 68 3.63 18.90 -10.47
CA PRO A 68 5.05 18.87 -10.15
C PRO A 68 5.46 20.23 -9.58
N VAL A 69 6.02 20.24 -8.37
CA VAL A 69 6.56 21.42 -7.68
C VAL A 69 8.07 21.37 -7.77
N THR A 70 8.70 22.46 -8.21
CA THR A 70 10.15 22.57 -8.37
C THR A 70 10.71 23.76 -7.61
N GLY A 71 12.02 23.79 -7.42
CA GLY A 71 12.69 24.89 -6.71
C GLY A 71 12.59 24.79 -5.18
N LEU A 72 12.24 23.61 -4.65
CA LEU A 72 12.18 23.37 -3.22
C LEU A 72 13.58 23.37 -2.60
N THR A 73 13.68 23.84 -1.36
CA THR A 73 14.93 23.90 -0.61
C THR A 73 15.15 22.60 0.17
N PRO A 74 16.24 21.84 -0.06
CA PRO A 74 16.59 20.67 0.72
C PRO A 74 16.70 20.98 2.22
N GLY A 75 16.20 20.07 3.07
CA GLY A 75 16.18 20.23 4.53
C GLY A 75 15.09 21.16 5.06
N ALA A 76 14.39 21.91 4.21
CA ALA A 76 13.33 22.82 4.61
C ALA A 76 11.95 22.13 4.70
N ALA A 77 11.09 22.69 5.55
CA ALA A 77 9.67 22.38 5.62
C ALA A 77 8.88 23.64 5.23
N THR A 78 8.47 23.72 3.98
CA THR A 78 7.89 24.93 3.39
C THR A 78 6.37 24.86 3.35
N PRO A 79 5.65 25.81 3.99
CA PRO A 79 4.20 25.91 3.86
C PRO A 79 3.78 26.16 2.42
N TYR A 80 2.66 25.58 2.00
CA TYR A 80 2.13 25.77 0.64
C TYR A 80 0.60 25.96 0.64
N GLU A 81 0.13 26.53 -0.44
CA GLU A 81 -1.28 26.69 -0.75
C GLU A 81 -1.59 26.08 -2.13
N VAL A 82 -2.86 25.73 -2.36
CA VAL A 82 -3.35 25.30 -3.66
C VAL A 82 -4.34 26.34 -4.19
N LEU A 83 -4.16 26.69 -5.46
CA LEU A 83 -5.06 27.56 -6.20
C LEU A 83 -5.67 26.80 -7.38
N LEU A 84 -6.95 27.03 -7.66
CA LEU A 84 -7.64 26.59 -8.87
C LEU A 84 -8.07 27.84 -9.65
N ASP A 85 -7.60 27.99 -10.89
CA ASP A 85 -7.77 29.20 -11.71
C ASP A 85 -7.46 30.49 -10.91
N ASP A 86 -6.31 30.49 -10.23
CA ASP A 86 -5.80 31.57 -9.35
C ASP A 86 -6.64 31.89 -8.09
N HIS A 87 -7.67 31.09 -7.79
CA HIS A 87 -8.44 31.19 -6.55
C HIS A 87 -7.89 30.23 -5.49
N GLY A 88 -7.53 30.74 -4.32
CA GLY A 88 -7.04 29.91 -3.20
C GLY A 88 -8.14 28.97 -2.68
N VAL A 89 -7.86 27.65 -2.72
CA VAL A 89 -8.78 26.60 -2.28
C VAL A 89 -8.23 25.73 -1.13
N TRP A 90 -6.93 25.82 -0.87
CA TRP A 90 -6.27 25.17 0.26
C TRP A 90 -5.22 26.10 0.88
N PRO A 91 -5.14 26.21 2.23
CA PRO A 91 -5.93 25.48 3.22
C PRO A 91 -7.42 25.82 3.17
N LEU A 92 -8.26 24.87 3.62
CA LEU A 92 -9.71 25.09 3.68
C LEU A 92 -10.04 26.25 4.64
N PRO A 93 -11.00 27.12 4.31
CA PRO A 93 -11.43 28.18 5.20
C PRO A 93 -11.87 27.65 6.58
N GLY A 94 -11.30 28.19 7.65
CA GLY A 94 -11.61 27.76 9.02
C GLY A 94 -11.04 26.42 9.43
N SER A 95 -10.10 25.84 8.67
CA SER A 95 -9.39 24.62 9.06
C SER A 95 -8.75 24.77 10.44
N PRO A 96 -8.95 23.80 11.37
CA PRO A 96 -8.32 23.84 12.67
C PRO A 96 -6.85 23.36 12.63
N PHE A 97 -6.40 22.83 11.49
CA PHE A 97 -5.06 22.27 11.33
C PHE A 97 -4.03 23.34 10.99
N PRO A 98 -2.75 23.11 11.35
CA PRO A 98 -1.65 23.95 10.89
C PRO A 98 -1.55 23.99 9.36
N PRO A 99 -0.89 24.99 8.77
CA PRO A 99 -0.60 25.02 7.33
C PRO A 99 0.08 23.72 6.88
N SER A 100 -0.37 23.16 5.76
CA SER A 100 0.30 22.02 5.15
C SER A 100 1.68 22.42 4.65
N THR A 101 2.66 21.53 4.79
CA THR A 101 4.04 21.82 4.40
C THR A 101 4.59 20.73 3.49
N ILE A 102 5.39 21.11 2.49
CA ILE A 102 6.28 20.20 1.79
C ILE A 102 7.61 20.17 2.55
N ARG A 103 7.92 19.03 3.16
CA ARG A 103 9.21 18.82 3.83
C ARG A 103 10.12 18.01 2.93
N VAL A 104 11.21 18.63 2.54
CA VAL A 104 12.27 17.96 1.78
C VAL A 104 13.26 17.37 2.78
N PRO A 105 13.51 16.05 2.76
CA PRO A 105 14.52 15.44 3.64
C PRO A 105 15.91 16.05 3.41
N GLU A 106 16.69 16.18 4.48
CA GLU A 106 18.11 16.52 4.36
C GLU A 106 18.88 15.37 3.68
N THR A 107 19.70 15.70 2.70
CA THR A 107 20.58 14.76 2.01
C THR A 107 21.99 14.84 2.62
N GLY A 108 22.21 14.28 3.81
CA GLY A 108 23.53 14.32 4.47
C GLY A 108 23.79 13.09 5.34
N ASP A 109 25.08 12.79 5.56
CA ASP A 109 25.50 11.76 6.51
C ASP A 109 25.01 12.12 7.91
N GLY A 110 24.05 11.32 8.43
CA GLY A 110 23.49 11.50 9.77
C GLY A 110 22.04 11.97 9.83
N SER A 111 21.44 12.38 8.70
CA SER A 111 19.99 12.63 8.65
C SER A 111 19.19 11.32 8.89
N ALA A 112 18.06 11.42 9.58
CA ALA A 112 17.20 10.26 9.83
C ALA A 112 16.05 10.25 8.82
N LEU A 113 15.83 9.11 8.16
CA LEU A 113 14.63 8.84 7.39
C LEU A 113 13.62 8.09 8.27
N ARG A 114 12.40 8.62 8.39
CA ARG A 114 11.29 7.99 9.11
C ARG A 114 10.25 7.50 8.12
N VAL A 115 10.13 6.17 8.01
CA VAL A 115 9.16 5.49 7.15
C VAL A 115 8.06 4.93 8.04
N ALA A 116 6.87 5.54 8.00
CA ALA A 116 5.69 4.99 8.66
C ALA A 116 4.91 4.11 7.68
N PHE A 117 4.36 2.96 8.13
CA PHE A 117 3.65 2.06 7.24
C PHE A 117 2.54 1.26 7.95
N GLY A 118 1.57 0.85 7.17
CA GLY A 118 0.45 -0.01 7.56
C GLY A 118 -0.51 -0.24 6.40
N SER A 119 -1.59 -1.01 6.63
CA SER A 119 -2.61 -1.37 5.65
C SER A 119 -3.99 -1.49 6.28
N CYS A 120 -4.99 -1.87 5.49
CA CYS A 120 -6.34 -2.22 5.94
C CYS A 120 -6.99 -1.09 6.74
N ARG A 121 -7.27 0.02 6.05
CA ARG A 121 -8.00 1.14 6.62
C ARG A 121 -9.43 1.17 6.13
N TRP A 122 -10.34 0.52 6.86
CA TRP A 122 -11.78 0.65 6.61
C TRP A 122 -12.27 2.02 7.09
N ALA A 123 -12.59 2.90 6.15
CA ALA A 123 -12.96 4.28 6.41
C ALA A 123 -14.47 4.40 6.61
N ALA A 124 -14.92 4.53 7.84
CA ALA A 124 -16.30 4.93 8.15
C ALA A 124 -16.34 5.73 9.43
N LYS A 125 -17.02 6.87 9.39
CA LYS A 125 -17.23 7.70 10.59
C LYS A 125 -18.03 6.92 11.64
N PRO A 126 -17.67 6.99 12.94
CA PRO A 126 -18.45 6.39 14.00
C PRO A 126 -19.88 6.89 13.97
N GLY A 127 -20.85 5.99 13.81
CA GLY A 127 -22.26 6.34 13.95
C GLY A 127 -22.60 6.60 15.42
N ASN A 128 -23.18 7.76 15.71
CA ASN A 128 -23.87 8.13 16.97
C ASN A 128 -23.27 7.53 18.27
N GLY A 129 -22.03 7.87 18.60
CA GLY A 129 -21.42 7.53 19.90
C GLY A 129 -20.95 6.08 20.08
N ARG A 130 -21.05 5.21 19.10
CA ARG A 130 -20.35 3.92 19.12
C ARG A 130 -18.96 4.08 18.55
N LEU A 131 -17.96 3.64 19.32
CA LEU A 131 -16.59 3.53 18.82
C LEU A 131 -16.61 2.75 17.49
N ALA A 132 -15.89 3.26 16.50
CA ALA A 132 -15.68 2.57 15.25
C ALA A 132 -15.18 1.15 15.48
N ARG A 133 -15.36 0.26 14.52
CA ARG A 133 -14.84 -1.12 14.58
C ARG A 133 -13.38 -1.11 15.03
N GLY A 134 -13.08 -1.72 16.17
CA GLY A 134 -11.70 -1.92 16.64
C GLY A 134 -11.04 -0.77 17.41
N GLY A 135 -11.68 0.40 17.58
CA GLY A 135 -11.11 1.55 18.30
C GLY A 135 -10.79 2.75 17.40
N PRO A 136 -9.98 3.73 17.86
CA PRO A 136 -9.60 4.89 17.05
C PRO A 136 -8.79 4.48 15.82
N ASP A 137 -8.96 5.24 14.75
CA ASP A 137 -8.14 5.12 13.54
C ASP A 137 -6.70 5.57 13.81
N ALA A 138 -5.72 4.79 13.33
CA ALA A 138 -4.32 5.10 13.55
C ALA A 138 -3.84 6.32 12.76
N LEU A 139 -4.40 6.56 11.54
CA LEU A 139 -4.05 7.73 10.73
C LEU A 139 -4.67 9.01 11.30
N ASP A 140 -5.96 8.99 11.71
CA ASP A 140 -6.59 10.13 12.38
C ASP A 140 -5.83 10.50 13.66
N THR A 141 -5.45 9.46 14.42
CA THR A 141 -4.70 9.64 15.67
C THR A 141 -3.29 10.19 15.40
N LEU A 142 -2.64 9.76 14.31
CA LEU A 142 -1.36 10.34 13.89
C LEU A 142 -1.54 11.81 13.49
N ALA A 143 -2.54 12.12 12.67
CA ALA A 143 -2.84 13.46 12.22
C ALA A 143 -3.05 14.42 13.39
N THR A 144 -3.92 14.05 14.33
CA THR A 144 -4.20 14.86 15.53
C THR A 144 -2.96 15.03 16.41
N THR A 145 -2.12 14.02 16.53
CA THR A 145 -0.85 14.11 17.28
C THR A 145 0.11 15.09 16.62
N LEU A 146 0.30 15.00 15.30
CA LEU A 146 1.20 15.90 14.56
C LEU A 146 0.68 17.35 14.51
N ALA A 147 -0.64 17.53 14.45
CA ALA A 147 -1.25 18.86 14.43
C ALA A 147 -1.16 19.56 15.80
N ALA A 148 -1.22 18.81 16.89
CA ALA A 148 -1.17 19.34 18.24
C ALA A 148 0.25 19.63 18.75
N ASP A 149 1.26 18.95 18.23
CA ASP A 149 2.64 19.05 18.68
C ASP A 149 3.60 19.24 17.49
N PRO A 150 4.08 20.47 17.24
CA PRO A 150 5.05 20.75 16.18
C PRO A 150 6.39 20.00 16.33
N GLU A 151 6.74 19.56 17.56
CA GLU A 151 7.96 18.80 17.86
C GLU A 151 7.74 17.27 17.72
N ALA A 152 6.52 16.84 17.44
CA ALA A 152 6.22 15.43 17.22
C ALA A 152 7.04 14.86 16.04
N GLU A 153 7.52 13.63 16.20
CA GLU A 153 8.31 12.94 15.18
C GLU A 153 7.45 12.63 13.93
N ARG A 154 7.46 13.57 12.99
CA ARG A 154 6.74 13.44 11.72
C ARG A 154 7.43 12.41 10.81
N PRO A 155 6.69 11.47 10.22
CA PRO A 155 7.21 10.63 9.14
C PRO A 155 7.67 11.45 7.93
N ASP A 156 8.74 11.01 7.29
CA ASP A 156 9.20 11.57 6.02
C ASP A 156 8.45 10.93 4.84
N VAL A 157 7.93 9.71 5.02
CA VAL A 157 7.03 9.04 4.07
C VAL A 157 6.06 8.11 4.80
N LEU A 158 4.83 8.04 4.30
CA LEU A 158 3.79 7.12 4.71
C LEU A 158 3.59 6.07 3.59
N LEU A 159 3.82 4.78 3.91
CA LEU A 159 3.57 3.66 3.00
C LEU A 159 2.25 3.00 3.37
N LEU A 160 1.29 3.04 2.46
CA LEU A 160 -0.01 2.41 2.61
C LEU A 160 -0.02 1.13 1.76
N LEU A 161 0.03 -0.01 2.47
CA LEU A 161 0.35 -1.31 1.89
C LEU A 161 -0.91 -2.16 1.67
N GLY A 162 -1.88 -1.61 0.93
CA GLY A 162 -3.13 -2.26 0.57
C GLY A 162 -4.35 -1.74 1.34
N ASP A 163 -5.52 -1.99 0.79
CA ASP A 163 -6.85 -1.69 1.34
C ASP A 163 -7.03 -0.23 1.74
N GLN A 164 -6.81 0.65 0.76
CA GLN A 164 -7.11 2.07 0.93
C GLN A 164 -8.61 2.33 0.87
N VAL A 165 -9.32 1.48 0.15
CA VAL A 165 -10.78 1.44 0.03
C VAL A 165 -11.28 0.00 0.08
N TYR A 166 -12.52 -0.17 0.49
CA TYR A 166 -13.19 -1.48 0.57
C TYR A 166 -14.36 -1.48 -0.41
N ALA A 167 -14.10 -1.92 -1.64
CA ALA A 167 -15.07 -1.89 -2.72
C ALA A 167 -16.21 -2.92 -2.55
N ASP A 168 -15.97 -3.96 -1.78
CA ASP A 168 -16.87 -5.05 -1.42
C ASP A 168 -17.49 -4.92 -0.02
N GLU A 169 -16.83 -4.23 0.91
CA GLU A 169 -17.33 -4.01 2.28
C GLU A 169 -17.65 -2.53 2.54
N THR A 170 -18.60 -1.98 1.81
CA THR A 170 -18.95 -0.55 1.86
C THR A 170 -19.56 -0.12 3.21
N SER A 171 -19.35 1.15 3.56
CA SER A 171 -19.89 1.75 4.77
C SER A 171 -21.41 1.93 4.71
N PRO A 172 -22.11 2.12 5.85
CA PRO A 172 -23.53 2.46 5.83
C PRO A 172 -23.85 3.77 5.10
N ALA A 173 -22.90 4.72 5.02
CA ALA A 173 -23.09 5.96 4.29
C ALA A 173 -23.02 5.73 2.78
N VAL A 174 -22.01 5.01 2.32
CA VAL A 174 -21.87 4.60 0.92
C VAL A 174 -23.06 3.72 0.49
N ARG A 175 -23.48 2.73 1.29
CA ARG A 175 -24.66 1.89 0.98
C ARG A 175 -25.94 2.69 0.75
N ARG A 176 -26.18 3.75 1.55
CA ARG A 176 -27.33 4.65 1.31
C ARG A 176 -27.21 5.39 -0.02
N ARG A 177 -26.00 5.81 -0.39
CA ARG A 177 -25.74 6.50 -1.65
C ARG A 177 -25.92 5.55 -2.85
N LEU A 178 -25.43 4.31 -2.72
CA LEU A 178 -25.65 3.23 -3.70
C LEU A 178 -27.14 2.96 -3.91
N ALA A 179 -27.90 2.76 -2.82
CA ALA A 179 -29.34 2.50 -2.86
C ALA A 179 -30.17 3.66 -3.44
N ALA A 180 -29.67 4.89 -3.40
CA ALA A 180 -30.30 6.04 -4.06
C ALA A 180 -30.03 6.08 -5.57
N ARG A 181 -28.99 5.40 -6.06
CA ARG A 181 -28.57 5.37 -7.47
C ARG A 181 -29.09 4.15 -8.22
N ARG A 182 -29.10 2.98 -7.59
CA ARG A 182 -29.48 1.70 -8.17
C ARG A 182 -30.16 0.79 -7.16
N ASP A 183 -30.85 -0.25 -7.63
CA ASP A 183 -31.46 -1.23 -6.76
C ASP A 183 -30.37 -2.15 -6.13
N PRO A 184 -30.22 -2.15 -4.80
CA PRO A 184 -29.23 -3.01 -4.15
C PRO A 184 -29.59 -4.51 -4.18
N ARG A 185 -30.73 -4.90 -4.76
CA ARG A 185 -31.08 -6.30 -5.03
C ARG A 185 -30.44 -6.82 -6.33
N ASP A 186 -30.03 -5.91 -7.22
CA ASP A 186 -29.30 -6.26 -8.43
C ASP A 186 -27.81 -6.38 -8.13
N PRO A 187 -27.12 -7.44 -8.60
CA PRO A 187 -25.69 -7.59 -8.41
C PRO A 187 -24.88 -6.36 -8.96
N PRO A 188 -23.82 -5.95 -8.27
CA PRO A 188 -23.14 -6.55 -7.12
C PRO A 188 -23.74 -6.17 -5.75
N GLY A 189 -24.98 -5.80 -5.66
CA GLY A 189 -25.67 -5.55 -4.40
C GLY A 189 -25.24 -4.24 -3.72
N SER A 190 -24.77 -4.32 -2.49
CA SER A 190 -24.24 -3.19 -1.72
C SER A 190 -22.76 -2.92 -1.94
N GLU A 191 -22.12 -3.63 -2.86
CA GLU A 191 -20.74 -3.42 -3.25
C GLU A 191 -20.66 -2.38 -4.38
N VAL A 192 -19.48 -1.86 -4.62
CA VAL A 192 -19.22 -0.87 -5.69
C VAL A 192 -19.33 -1.52 -7.07
N ALA A 193 -19.98 -0.85 -8.02
CA ALA A 193 -20.18 -1.38 -9.37
C ALA A 193 -19.32 -0.70 -10.44
N ASP A 194 -19.06 0.59 -10.32
CA ASP A 194 -18.42 1.40 -11.36
C ASP A 194 -17.52 2.52 -10.81
N TYR A 195 -16.89 3.28 -11.70
CA TYR A 195 -15.93 4.32 -11.36
C TYR A 195 -16.50 5.43 -10.47
N GLU A 196 -17.75 5.88 -10.73
CA GLU A 196 -18.42 6.88 -9.89
C GLU A 196 -18.57 6.38 -8.45
N GLU A 197 -18.93 5.11 -8.27
CA GLU A 197 -19.07 4.50 -6.94
C GLU A 197 -17.71 4.30 -6.25
N TYR A 198 -16.63 4.04 -7.00
CA TYR A 198 -15.26 4.07 -6.48
C TYR A 198 -14.85 5.45 -5.98
N SER A 199 -15.20 6.52 -6.71
CA SER A 199 -14.89 7.89 -6.27
C SER A 199 -15.48 8.21 -4.90
N TRP A 200 -16.63 7.62 -4.56
CA TRP A 200 -17.27 7.81 -3.26
C TRP A 200 -16.52 7.15 -2.12
N LEU A 201 -15.83 6.04 -2.39
CA LEU A 201 -14.97 5.39 -1.38
C LEU A 201 -13.77 6.26 -1.06
N TYR A 202 -13.12 6.85 -2.08
CA TYR A 202 -12.01 7.77 -1.86
C TYR A 202 -12.47 9.07 -1.20
N ASP A 203 -13.64 9.61 -1.58
CA ASP A 203 -14.27 10.75 -0.89
C ASP A 203 -14.44 10.48 0.61
N GLU A 204 -14.93 9.28 0.98
CA GLU A 204 -15.10 8.89 2.37
C GLU A 204 -13.76 8.67 3.09
N SER A 205 -12.82 7.97 2.44
CA SER A 205 -11.54 7.59 3.04
C SER A 205 -10.60 8.79 3.22
N TRP A 206 -10.45 9.61 2.18
CA TRP A 206 -9.47 10.71 2.18
C TRP A 206 -10.09 12.09 2.40
N GLY A 207 -11.42 12.20 2.34
CA GLY A 207 -12.15 13.42 2.69
C GLY A 207 -12.33 13.65 4.19
N ASP A 208 -11.98 12.67 5.04
CA ASP A 208 -11.89 12.85 6.48
C ASP A 208 -10.90 13.97 6.83
N PRO A 209 -11.27 14.99 7.62
CA PRO A 209 -10.44 16.18 7.83
C PRO A 209 -9.04 15.90 8.36
N GLU A 210 -8.91 14.95 9.29
CA GLU A 210 -7.65 14.54 9.90
C GLU A 210 -6.75 13.87 8.86
N VAL A 211 -7.29 12.88 8.14
CA VAL A 211 -6.56 12.14 7.11
C VAL A 211 -6.22 13.03 5.92
N ARG A 212 -7.15 13.89 5.50
CA ARG A 212 -6.93 14.86 4.42
C ARG A 212 -5.75 15.79 4.73
N TRP A 213 -5.70 16.34 5.96
CA TRP A 213 -4.58 17.16 6.40
C TRP A 213 -3.28 16.35 6.49
N LEU A 214 -3.32 15.12 7.03
CA LEU A 214 -2.15 14.25 7.10
C LEU A 214 -1.56 13.99 5.71
N LEU A 215 -2.39 13.59 4.76
CA LEU A 215 -1.97 13.31 3.38
C LEU A 215 -1.52 14.55 2.61
N SER A 216 -2.00 15.75 2.99
CA SER A 216 -1.50 17.00 2.42
C SER A 216 -0.13 17.40 2.96
N THR A 217 0.32 16.77 4.03
CA THR A 217 1.49 17.19 4.81
C THR A 217 2.58 16.14 4.80
N VAL A 218 2.25 14.84 4.82
CA VAL A 218 3.19 13.73 4.79
C VAL A 218 3.16 13.06 3.42
N PRO A 219 4.30 12.96 2.70
CA PRO A 219 4.37 12.26 1.42
C PRO A 219 3.90 10.81 1.56
N SER A 220 3.09 10.35 0.60
CA SER A 220 2.55 8.99 0.64
C SER A 220 2.89 8.18 -0.61
N SER A 221 3.15 6.89 -0.43
CA SER A 221 3.24 5.88 -1.49
C SER A 221 2.27 4.76 -1.17
N MET A 222 1.61 4.20 -2.18
CA MET A 222 0.49 3.30 -2.00
C MET A 222 0.58 2.13 -2.97
N ILE A 223 0.12 0.97 -2.54
CA ILE A 223 -0.13 -0.19 -3.38
C ILE A 223 -1.51 -0.75 -3.04
N PHE A 224 -2.21 -1.32 -4.00
CA PHE A 224 -3.49 -1.97 -3.75
C PHE A 224 -3.34 -3.32 -3.06
N ASP A 225 -4.44 -3.80 -2.47
CA ASP A 225 -4.66 -5.19 -2.12
C ASP A 225 -6.03 -5.62 -2.65
N ASP A 226 -6.56 -6.76 -2.19
CA ASP A 226 -7.78 -7.35 -2.74
C ASP A 226 -9.04 -6.49 -2.54
N HIS A 227 -9.27 -5.96 -1.34
CA HIS A 227 -10.44 -5.13 -1.05
C HIS A 227 -10.52 -3.82 -1.87
N ASP A 228 -9.39 -3.35 -2.42
CA ASP A 228 -9.41 -2.26 -3.42
C ASP A 228 -10.19 -2.68 -4.69
N VAL A 229 -10.39 -4.00 -4.91
CA VAL A 229 -11.23 -4.55 -5.97
C VAL A 229 -12.34 -5.44 -5.40
N ILE A 230 -12.00 -6.56 -4.76
CA ILE A 230 -12.90 -7.50 -4.09
C ILE A 230 -12.08 -8.50 -3.28
N ASP A 231 -12.58 -8.91 -2.11
CA ASP A 231 -12.01 -9.95 -1.25
C ASP A 231 -11.57 -11.18 -2.06
N ASP A 232 -10.39 -11.72 -1.77
CA ASP A 232 -9.79 -12.83 -2.51
C ASP A 232 -9.47 -12.55 -4.00
N TRP A 233 -9.35 -11.30 -4.44
CA TRP A 233 -9.05 -10.96 -5.83
C TRP A 233 -7.81 -11.70 -6.35
N ASN A 234 -7.99 -12.39 -7.50
CA ASN A 234 -6.96 -13.21 -8.14
C ASN A 234 -6.42 -14.35 -7.26
N THR A 235 -7.26 -14.94 -6.41
CA THR A 235 -6.84 -16.07 -5.58
C THR A 235 -6.61 -17.35 -6.40
N SER A 236 -7.39 -17.61 -7.48
CA SER A 236 -7.24 -18.75 -8.36
C SER A 236 -7.86 -18.55 -9.74
N ALA A 237 -7.43 -19.39 -10.71
CA ALA A 237 -7.99 -19.38 -12.06
C ALA A 237 -9.49 -19.71 -12.09
N SER A 238 -9.96 -20.63 -11.22
CA SER A 238 -11.38 -20.97 -11.13
C SER A 238 -12.22 -19.84 -10.53
N TRP A 239 -11.70 -19.14 -9.53
CA TRP A 239 -12.30 -17.95 -8.97
C TRP A 239 -12.44 -16.86 -10.06
N LEU A 240 -11.36 -16.56 -10.78
CA LEU A 240 -11.38 -15.56 -11.84
C LEU A 240 -12.36 -15.92 -12.97
N ALA A 241 -12.44 -17.20 -13.34
CA ALA A 241 -13.40 -17.68 -14.34
C ALA A 241 -14.86 -17.48 -13.90
N GLU A 242 -15.17 -17.71 -12.61
CA GLU A 242 -16.48 -17.41 -12.05
C GLU A 242 -16.79 -15.91 -12.06
N MET A 243 -15.85 -15.07 -11.62
CA MET A 243 -16.04 -13.62 -11.66
C MET A 243 -16.29 -13.11 -13.08
N ARG A 244 -15.49 -13.55 -14.03
CA ARG A 244 -15.65 -13.20 -15.46
C ARG A 244 -16.96 -13.69 -16.07
N ALA A 245 -17.62 -14.69 -15.50
CA ALA A 245 -18.95 -15.16 -15.91
C ALA A 245 -20.09 -14.29 -15.37
N THR A 246 -19.85 -13.40 -14.40
CA THR A 246 -20.85 -12.48 -13.86
C THR A 246 -20.97 -11.23 -14.75
N PRO A 247 -22.19 -10.68 -14.94
CA PRO A 247 -22.38 -9.54 -15.84
C PRO A 247 -21.78 -8.23 -15.32
N TRP A 248 -21.54 -8.10 -14.02
CA TRP A 248 -21.05 -6.88 -13.36
C TRP A 248 -19.52 -6.84 -13.22
N TRP A 249 -18.84 -7.98 -13.29
CA TRP A 249 -17.41 -8.09 -13.01
C TRP A 249 -16.55 -7.20 -13.90
N ARG A 250 -16.86 -7.19 -15.20
CA ARG A 250 -16.06 -6.40 -16.16
C ARG A 250 -16.00 -4.92 -15.77
N GLU A 251 -17.14 -4.34 -15.41
CA GLU A 251 -17.17 -2.93 -15.02
C GLU A 251 -16.45 -2.70 -13.69
N ARG A 252 -16.63 -3.61 -12.74
CA ARG A 252 -15.95 -3.58 -11.44
C ARG A 252 -14.43 -3.56 -11.59
N ILE A 253 -13.84 -4.54 -12.30
CA ILE A 253 -12.40 -4.65 -12.43
C ILE A 253 -11.80 -3.47 -13.21
N LEU A 254 -12.43 -3.04 -14.30
CA LEU A 254 -11.97 -1.87 -15.05
C LEU A 254 -11.99 -0.63 -14.17
N SER A 255 -13.07 -0.38 -13.46
CA SER A 255 -13.22 0.77 -12.58
C SER A 255 -12.26 0.73 -11.39
N GLY A 256 -12.01 -0.45 -10.83
CA GLY A 256 -11.00 -0.66 -9.78
C GLY A 256 -9.60 -0.29 -10.24
N LEU A 257 -9.14 -0.84 -11.38
CA LEU A 257 -7.83 -0.54 -11.95
C LEU A 257 -7.69 0.93 -12.39
N MET A 258 -8.75 1.51 -12.98
CA MET A 258 -8.78 2.93 -13.34
C MET A 258 -8.68 3.83 -12.11
N SER A 259 -9.45 3.53 -11.06
CA SER A 259 -9.43 4.32 -9.83
C SER A 259 -8.08 4.18 -9.12
N TYR A 260 -7.51 2.97 -9.04
CA TYR A 260 -6.17 2.77 -8.50
C TYR A 260 -5.12 3.59 -9.28
N TRP A 261 -5.16 3.59 -10.62
CA TRP A 261 -4.23 4.37 -11.44
C TRP A 261 -4.31 5.86 -11.09
N VAL A 262 -5.53 6.43 -11.02
CA VAL A 262 -5.73 7.88 -10.78
C VAL A 262 -5.39 8.27 -9.34
N TYR A 263 -5.93 7.55 -8.35
CA TYR A 263 -5.85 7.93 -6.94
C TYR A 263 -4.54 7.48 -6.28
N GLN A 264 -4.01 6.31 -6.66
CA GLN A 264 -2.87 5.73 -5.97
C GLN A 264 -1.60 5.71 -6.84
N HIS A 265 -1.63 5.10 -8.03
CA HIS A 265 -0.44 4.81 -8.84
C HIS A 265 0.29 6.06 -9.33
N LEU A 266 -0.42 7.03 -9.92
CA LEU A 266 0.20 8.28 -10.43
C LEU A 266 1.03 9.00 -9.37
N GLY A 267 0.62 8.93 -8.10
CA GLY A 267 1.36 9.54 -7.00
C GLY A 267 2.61 8.77 -6.57
N ASN A 268 2.80 7.54 -7.03
CA ASN A 268 4.00 6.75 -6.76
C ASN A 268 5.15 7.12 -7.73
N LEU A 269 4.81 7.69 -8.88
CA LEU A 269 5.78 8.04 -9.92
C LEU A 269 6.50 9.35 -9.59
N SER A 270 7.78 9.40 -9.90
CA SER A 270 8.54 10.66 -9.89
C SER A 270 8.06 11.61 -11.00
N PRO A 271 8.35 12.91 -10.89
CA PRO A 271 8.04 13.86 -11.97
C PRO A 271 8.61 13.45 -13.33
N ALA A 272 9.79 12.83 -13.35
CA ALA A 272 10.43 12.35 -14.58
C ALA A 272 9.72 11.11 -15.17
N GLU A 273 9.31 10.17 -14.31
CA GLU A 273 8.53 9.00 -14.74
C GLU A 273 7.16 9.42 -15.25
N LEU A 274 6.46 10.35 -14.58
CA LEU A 274 5.18 10.91 -15.06
C LEU A 274 5.33 11.58 -16.43
N ALA A 275 6.38 12.36 -16.62
CA ALA A 275 6.64 13.04 -17.90
C ALA A 275 6.98 12.06 -19.03
N ALA A 276 7.54 10.89 -18.71
CA ALA A 276 7.89 9.84 -19.66
C ALA A 276 6.77 8.82 -19.89
N ASP A 277 5.70 8.83 -19.07
CA ASP A 277 4.61 7.86 -19.14
C ASP A 277 3.70 8.13 -20.34
N PRO A 278 3.62 7.23 -21.34
CA PRO A 278 2.84 7.46 -22.55
C PRO A 278 1.32 7.47 -22.29
N LEU A 279 0.83 6.69 -21.31
CA LEU A 279 -0.60 6.70 -20.95
C LEU A 279 -0.98 8.01 -20.28
N TYR A 280 -0.15 8.51 -19.36
CA TYR A 280 -0.39 9.80 -18.71
C TYR A 280 -0.39 10.93 -19.74
N ALA A 281 0.55 10.91 -20.68
CA ALA A 281 0.59 11.88 -21.79
C ALA A 281 -0.67 11.81 -22.67
N GLU A 282 -1.14 10.60 -23.05
CA GLU A 282 -2.35 10.39 -23.83
C GLU A 282 -3.60 10.89 -23.08
N VAL A 283 -3.74 10.54 -21.79
CA VAL A 283 -4.86 10.97 -20.95
C VAL A 283 -4.89 12.50 -20.80
N CYS A 284 -3.74 13.13 -20.55
CA CYS A 284 -3.66 14.59 -20.40
C CYS A 284 -3.92 15.35 -21.70
N ALA A 285 -3.62 14.76 -22.86
CA ALA A 285 -3.83 15.38 -24.16
C ALA A 285 -5.30 15.28 -24.65
N ALA A 286 -6.05 14.30 -24.15
CA ALA A 286 -7.44 14.09 -24.53
C ALA A 286 -8.38 15.06 -23.79
N PRO A 287 -9.47 15.53 -24.43
CA PRO A 287 -10.55 16.24 -23.73
C PRO A 287 -11.19 15.43 -22.61
N ASP A 288 -11.27 14.12 -22.80
CA ASP A 288 -11.68 13.10 -21.84
C ASP A 288 -10.80 11.86 -22.02
N GLY A 289 -9.99 11.55 -21.03
CA GLY A 289 -9.05 10.42 -21.02
C GLY A 289 -9.69 9.08 -20.65
N THR A 290 -11.00 9.03 -20.41
CA THR A 290 -11.70 7.83 -19.91
C THR A 290 -11.48 6.62 -20.79
N GLU A 291 -11.63 6.74 -22.11
CA GLU A 291 -11.49 5.61 -23.04
C GLU A 291 -10.03 5.10 -23.13
N ALA A 292 -9.06 6.01 -23.06
CA ALA A 292 -7.64 5.62 -23.04
C ALA A 292 -7.35 4.79 -21.77
N LEU A 293 -7.81 5.25 -20.61
CA LEU A 293 -7.61 4.58 -19.35
C LEU A 293 -8.42 3.26 -19.25
N ARG A 294 -9.64 3.20 -19.79
CA ARG A 294 -10.42 1.95 -19.86
C ARG A 294 -9.75 0.90 -20.73
N ARG A 295 -9.19 1.31 -21.87
CA ARG A 295 -8.42 0.41 -22.74
C ARG A 295 -7.21 -0.16 -21.98
N PHE A 296 -6.43 0.69 -21.33
CA PHE A 296 -5.31 0.29 -20.48
C PHE A 296 -5.74 -0.69 -19.38
N ALA A 297 -6.79 -0.38 -18.62
CA ALA A 297 -7.32 -1.26 -17.57
C ALA A 297 -7.79 -2.62 -18.11
N SER A 298 -8.40 -2.63 -19.31
CA SER A 298 -8.82 -3.86 -19.98
C SER A 298 -7.63 -4.71 -20.44
N GLU A 299 -6.55 -4.09 -20.91
CA GLU A 299 -5.32 -4.78 -21.28
C GLU A 299 -4.59 -5.33 -20.04
N ALA A 300 -4.55 -4.56 -18.95
CA ALA A 300 -3.96 -4.99 -17.68
C ALA A 300 -4.70 -6.18 -17.05
N ASP A 301 -6.05 -6.21 -17.09
CA ASP A 301 -6.82 -7.39 -16.64
C ASP A 301 -6.64 -8.61 -17.54
N ALA A 302 -6.50 -8.38 -18.85
CA ALA A 302 -6.38 -9.48 -19.81
C ALA A 302 -4.99 -10.14 -19.78
N ASP A 303 -3.94 -9.36 -19.59
CA ASP A 303 -2.55 -9.80 -19.60
C ASP A 303 -1.71 -9.01 -18.59
N PRO A 304 -1.50 -9.56 -17.37
CA PRO A 304 -0.73 -8.91 -16.32
C PRO A 304 0.68 -8.45 -16.74
N ALA A 305 1.33 -9.18 -17.65
CA ALA A 305 2.68 -8.86 -18.12
C ALA A 305 2.78 -7.53 -18.91
N ARG A 306 1.65 -6.95 -19.32
CA ARG A 306 1.60 -5.67 -20.06
C ARG A 306 1.67 -4.45 -19.17
N THR A 307 1.49 -4.62 -17.85
CA THR A 307 1.37 -3.50 -16.92
C THR A 307 2.22 -3.75 -15.69
N ARG A 308 3.01 -2.75 -15.29
CA ARG A 308 3.75 -2.80 -14.03
C ARG A 308 3.15 -1.83 -13.04
N TRP A 309 2.75 -2.37 -11.88
CA TRP A 309 2.29 -1.59 -10.75
C TRP A 309 3.37 -1.44 -9.67
N SER A 310 4.36 -2.34 -9.68
CA SER A 310 5.55 -2.23 -8.82
C SER A 310 6.36 -1.00 -9.15
N ASN A 311 6.96 -0.40 -8.13
CA ASN A 311 7.74 0.82 -8.27
C ASN A 311 8.96 0.82 -7.34
N ARG A 312 9.92 1.69 -7.64
CA ARG A 312 11.11 1.93 -6.81
C ARG A 312 11.18 3.39 -6.42
N ARG A 313 11.56 3.62 -5.16
CA ARG A 313 11.95 4.95 -4.65
C ARG A 313 13.25 4.83 -3.87
N ASP A 314 14.16 5.72 -4.13
CA ASP A 314 15.39 5.83 -3.34
C ASP A 314 15.30 7.11 -2.47
N PHE A 315 15.52 6.95 -1.17
CA PHE A 315 15.57 8.03 -0.19
C PHE A 315 17.01 8.15 0.31
N GLY A 316 17.86 8.86 -0.44
CA GLY A 316 19.30 8.87 -0.19
C GLY A 316 19.88 7.45 -0.21
N ARG A 317 20.37 6.98 0.93
CA ARG A 317 20.93 5.62 1.08
C ARG A 317 19.92 4.56 1.55
N THR A 318 18.63 4.81 1.38
CA THR A 318 17.56 3.81 1.61
C THR A 318 16.84 3.53 0.31
N ARG A 319 16.81 2.27 -0.11
CA ARG A 319 16.08 1.80 -1.28
C ARG A 319 14.76 1.19 -0.87
N LEU A 320 13.68 1.65 -1.47
CA LEU A 320 12.35 1.07 -1.37
C LEU A 320 11.97 0.46 -2.71
N VAL A 321 11.64 -0.84 -2.73
CA VAL A 321 11.04 -1.53 -3.87
C VAL A 321 9.66 -2.00 -3.43
N THR A 322 8.61 -1.45 -4.02
CA THR A 322 7.22 -1.86 -3.77
C THR A 322 6.81 -2.87 -4.84
N ILE A 323 6.28 -4.01 -4.41
CA ILE A 323 5.92 -5.14 -5.27
C ILE A 323 4.40 -5.30 -5.32
N ASP A 324 3.83 -5.35 -6.52
CA ASP A 324 2.45 -5.77 -6.75
C ASP A 324 2.31 -7.28 -6.48
N THR A 325 1.43 -7.65 -5.59
CA THR A 325 1.15 -9.03 -5.21
C THR A 325 -0.26 -9.48 -5.59
N ARG A 326 -0.96 -8.71 -6.43
CA ARG A 326 -2.34 -8.99 -6.85
C ARG A 326 -2.51 -9.06 -8.36
N ALA A 327 -2.28 -7.96 -9.07
CA ALA A 327 -2.53 -7.89 -10.51
C ALA A 327 -1.53 -8.72 -11.32
N ALA A 328 -0.27 -8.80 -10.90
CA ALA A 328 0.79 -9.55 -11.59
C ALA A 328 0.72 -11.08 -11.43
N ARG A 329 -0.30 -11.63 -10.75
CA ARG A 329 -0.41 -13.06 -10.48
C ARG A 329 -0.63 -13.90 -11.74
N VAL A 330 0.14 -14.99 -11.88
CA VAL A 330 -0.10 -16.07 -12.83
C VAL A 330 -0.89 -17.16 -12.12
N LEU A 331 -2.13 -17.40 -12.55
CA LEU A 331 -3.09 -18.24 -11.81
C LEU A 331 -3.18 -19.69 -12.29
N ASP A 332 -2.59 -20.02 -13.46
CA ASP A 332 -2.55 -21.40 -13.96
C ASP A 332 -1.75 -22.28 -12.99
N GLU A 333 -2.32 -23.40 -12.55
CA GLU A 333 -1.71 -24.26 -11.53
C GLU A 333 -0.35 -24.87 -11.98
N ASP A 334 -0.12 -25.05 -13.29
CA ASP A 334 1.15 -25.55 -13.82
C ASP A 334 2.26 -24.48 -13.79
N GLY A 335 1.90 -23.21 -13.89
CA GLY A 335 2.81 -22.05 -13.86
C GLY A 335 2.56 -21.06 -12.74
N ARG A 336 1.77 -21.46 -11.73
CA ARG A 336 1.29 -20.56 -10.67
C ARG A 336 2.40 -19.75 -10.02
N SER A 337 2.31 -18.43 -10.13
CA SER A 337 3.31 -17.49 -9.63
C SER A 337 2.64 -16.22 -9.05
N MET A 338 3.24 -15.66 -8.01
CA MET A 338 2.83 -14.37 -7.43
C MET A 338 3.09 -13.21 -8.39
N LEU A 339 4.12 -13.32 -9.21
CA LEU A 339 4.55 -12.33 -10.18
C LEU A 339 4.68 -13.00 -11.53
N ASP A 340 4.35 -12.30 -12.60
CA ASP A 340 4.74 -12.71 -13.94
C ASP A 340 6.27 -12.67 -14.13
N PRO A 341 6.83 -13.31 -15.16
CA PRO A 341 8.28 -13.40 -15.33
C PRO A 341 8.97 -12.04 -15.58
N ASP A 342 8.30 -11.08 -16.21
CA ASP A 342 8.86 -9.77 -16.52
C ASP A 342 8.89 -8.89 -15.29
N GLU A 343 7.83 -8.93 -14.47
CA GLU A 343 7.75 -8.30 -13.17
C GLU A 343 8.81 -8.86 -12.21
N ALA A 344 8.94 -10.18 -12.14
CA ALA A 344 9.95 -10.83 -11.31
C ALA A 344 11.38 -10.43 -11.71
N ARG A 345 11.66 -10.33 -13.01
CA ARG A 345 12.96 -9.86 -13.52
C ARG A 345 13.22 -8.41 -13.12
N TRP A 346 12.24 -7.53 -13.32
CA TRP A 346 12.34 -6.13 -12.95
C TRP A 346 12.58 -5.95 -11.44
N VAL A 347 11.80 -6.63 -10.59
CA VAL A 347 12.01 -6.58 -9.12
C VAL A 347 13.44 -7.01 -8.76
N ARG A 348 13.93 -8.10 -9.36
CA ARG A 348 15.30 -8.56 -9.14
C ARG A 348 16.33 -7.51 -9.54
N GLU A 349 16.16 -6.88 -10.70
CA GLU A 349 17.03 -5.81 -11.18
C GLU A 349 17.03 -4.63 -10.19
N GLN A 350 15.84 -4.18 -9.73
CA GLN A 350 15.75 -3.05 -8.81
C GLN A 350 16.38 -3.35 -7.45
N VAL A 351 16.17 -4.55 -6.93
CA VAL A 351 16.73 -4.99 -5.64
C VAL A 351 18.26 -5.07 -5.68
N LEU A 352 18.83 -5.54 -6.78
CA LEU A 352 20.27 -5.82 -6.91
C LEU A 352 21.08 -4.73 -7.62
N ASP A 353 20.40 -3.72 -8.19
CA ASP A 353 21.05 -2.61 -8.89
C ASP A 353 21.97 -1.82 -7.98
N ALA A 354 23.07 -1.30 -8.54
CA ALA A 354 24.03 -0.42 -7.90
C ALA A 354 24.39 -0.86 -6.45
N PRO A 355 25.00 -2.04 -6.27
CA PRO A 355 25.37 -2.56 -4.95
C PRO A 355 26.27 -1.58 -4.20
N GLY A 356 26.08 -1.51 -2.87
CA GLY A 356 26.80 -0.54 -2.01
C GLY A 356 26.26 0.89 -2.07
N SER A 357 25.31 1.20 -2.95
CA SER A 357 24.69 2.53 -3.04
C SER A 357 23.66 2.80 -1.93
N TYR A 358 23.18 1.78 -1.24
CA TYR A 358 22.19 1.88 -0.17
C TYR A 358 22.60 1.13 1.10
N ASP A 359 22.23 1.69 2.24
CA ASP A 359 22.48 1.13 3.58
C ASP A 359 21.31 0.29 4.08
N HIS A 360 20.11 0.52 3.56
CA HIS A 360 18.91 -0.22 3.89
C HIS A 360 18.11 -0.56 2.63
N LEU A 361 17.65 -1.81 2.54
CA LEU A 361 16.71 -2.27 1.52
C LEU A 361 15.35 -2.52 2.17
N LEU A 362 14.34 -1.81 1.69
CA LEU A 362 12.94 -2.00 2.06
C LEU A 362 12.23 -2.64 0.86
N VAL A 363 11.68 -3.83 1.06
CA VAL A 363 10.82 -4.51 0.08
C VAL A 363 9.40 -4.45 0.61
N ALA A 364 8.58 -3.61 0.01
CA ALA A 364 7.20 -3.41 0.42
C ALA A 364 6.25 -4.25 -0.44
N THR A 365 5.32 -4.92 0.20
CA THR A 365 4.32 -5.79 -0.43
C THR A 365 3.05 -5.75 0.40
N SER A 366 1.86 -5.91 -0.19
CA SER A 366 0.64 -5.96 0.62
C SER A 366 0.64 -7.21 1.51
N LEU A 367 1.04 -8.35 0.98
CA LEU A 367 0.98 -9.65 1.64
C LEU A 367 2.29 -10.03 2.37
N PRO A 368 2.22 -10.59 3.59
CA PRO A 368 3.43 -11.00 4.31
C PRO A 368 4.13 -12.20 3.67
N TRP A 369 5.48 -12.09 3.56
CA TRP A 369 6.35 -13.18 3.11
C TRP A 369 6.47 -14.31 4.15
N LEU A 370 6.74 -13.98 5.43
CA LEU A 370 6.86 -14.95 6.52
C LEU A 370 5.61 -14.97 7.40
N LEU A 371 4.67 -15.83 7.09
CA LEU A 371 3.44 -16.06 7.86
C LEU A 371 3.68 -16.85 9.17
N PRO A 372 2.68 -16.88 10.09
CA PRO A 372 2.64 -17.88 11.16
C PRO A 372 2.85 -19.28 10.57
N PRO A 373 3.75 -20.11 11.14
CA PRO A 373 4.15 -21.37 10.49
C PRO A 373 3.01 -22.36 10.19
N LEU A 374 1.92 -22.35 10.99
CA LEU A 374 0.74 -23.16 10.68
C LEU A 374 0.06 -22.70 9.41
N ILE A 375 -0.14 -21.38 9.26
CA ILE A 375 -0.83 -20.79 8.10
C ILE A 375 0.00 -21.02 6.85
N HIS A 376 1.29 -20.71 6.90
CA HIS A 376 2.22 -20.98 5.79
C HIS A 376 2.19 -22.43 5.32
N ASP A 377 2.26 -23.39 6.28
CA ASP A 377 2.21 -24.81 5.94
C ASP A 377 0.83 -25.23 5.40
N ALA A 378 -0.27 -24.60 5.84
CA ALA A 378 -1.63 -24.84 5.34
C ALA A 378 -1.81 -24.32 3.91
N GLU A 379 -1.27 -23.14 3.60
CA GLU A 379 -1.27 -22.60 2.23
C GLU A 379 -0.47 -23.46 1.27
N ALA A 380 0.76 -23.81 1.63
CA ALA A 380 1.59 -24.70 0.83
C ALA A 380 0.94 -26.09 0.65
N TRP A 381 0.26 -26.59 1.68
CA TRP A 381 -0.53 -27.81 1.63
C TRP A 381 -1.70 -27.69 0.65
N SER A 382 -2.51 -26.63 0.74
CA SER A 382 -3.61 -26.35 -0.17
C SER A 382 -3.11 -26.26 -1.62
N ALA A 383 -2.04 -25.50 -1.87
CA ALA A 383 -1.42 -25.40 -3.19
C ALA A 383 -0.96 -26.77 -3.75
N ALA A 384 -0.40 -27.63 -2.91
CA ALA A 384 -0.01 -28.98 -3.32
C ALA A 384 -1.21 -29.89 -3.61
N LEU A 385 -2.32 -29.73 -2.91
CA LEU A 385 -3.57 -30.46 -3.20
C LEU A 385 -4.17 -30.02 -4.54
N CYS A 386 -4.24 -28.71 -4.79
CA CYS A 386 -4.80 -28.13 -6.02
C CYS A 386 -4.07 -28.62 -7.28
N ARG A 387 -2.74 -28.80 -7.20
CA ARG A 387 -1.94 -29.40 -8.28
C ARG A 387 -2.22 -30.90 -8.54
N GLY A 388 -3.16 -31.51 -7.84
CA GLY A 388 -3.63 -32.88 -8.09
C GLY A 388 -2.73 -33.99 -7.55
N GLY A 389 -1.66 -33.71 -6.80
CA GLY A 389 -0.71 -34.70 -6.26
C GLY A 389 -1.33 -35.78 -5.35
N ARG A 390 -2.58 -35.59 -4.90
CA ARG A 390 -3.39 -36.53 -4.12
C ARG A 390 -4.66 -36.98 -4.83
N GLY A 391 -4.83 -36.61 -6.11
CA GLY A 391 -5.99 -36.96 -6.93
C GLY A 391 -7.11 -35.92 -6.87
N ARG A 392 -8.07 -36.05 -7.79
CA ARG A 392 -9.09 -35.05 -8.13
C ARG A 392 -9.98 -34.60 -6.96
N ARG A 393 -10.31 -35.51 -6.02
CA ARG A 393 -11.13 -35.15 -4.85
C ARG A 393 -10.40 -34.22 -3.89
N TRP A 394 -9.10 -34.44 -3.70
CA TRP A 394 -8.25 -33.60 -2.89
C TRP A 394 -7.95 -32.25 -3.55
N ALA A 395 -7.82 -32.24 -4.88
CA ALA A 395 -7.67 -30.98 -5.62
C ALA A 395 -8.91 -30.10 -5.47
N TRP A 396 -10.11 -30.67 -5.63
CA TRP A 396 -11.37 -29.95 -5.38
C TRP A 396 -11.45 -29.43 -3.93
N PHE A 397 -11.13 -30.27 -2.95
CA PHE A 397 -11.12 -29.84 -1.54
C PHE A 397 -10.09 -28.72 -1.28
N GLY A 398 -8.90 -28.82 -1.87
CA GLY A 398 -7.86 -27.81 -1.75
C GLY A 398 -8.30 -26.45 -2.30
N GLU A 399 -9.00 -26.44 -3.44
CA GLU A 399 -9.53 -25.24 -4.06
C GLU A 399 -10.67 -24.62 -3.24
N ASP A 400 -11.62 -25.45 -2.75
CA ASP A 400 -12.69 -24.97 -1.87
C ASP A 400 -12.13 -24.37 -0.57
N LEU A 401 -11.09 -25.00 0.00
CA LEU A 401 -10.41 -24.50 1.20
C LEU A 401 -9.67 -23.18 0.90
N ARG A 402 -8.94 -23.09 -0.23
CA ARG A 402 -8.23 -21.88 -0.67
C ARG A 402 -9.16 -20.68 -0.69
N ARG A 403 -10.32 -20.84 -1.34
CA ARG A 403 -11.33 -19.79 -1.53
C ARG A 403 -12.12 -19.41 -0.28
N ARG A 404 -12.18 -20.26 0.75
CA ARG A 404 -12.93 -20.00 2.00
C ARG A 404 -12.07 -19.54 3.15
N SER A 405 -10.76 -19.55 3.00
CA SER A 405 -9.83 -19.34 4.12
C SER A 405 -8.65 -18.46 3.74
N ASP A 406 -8.82 -17.61 2.73
CA ASP A 406 -7.85 -16.59 2.30
C ASP A 406 -6.41 -17.17 2.19
N LEU A 407 -6.30 -18.37 1.55
CA LEU A 407 -5.01 -19.06 1.39
C LEU A 407 -4.31 -18.57 0.12
N GLU A 408 -3.82 -17.35 0.14
CA GLU A 408 -3.40 -16.62 -1.06
C GLU A 408 -2.10 -15.83 -0.93
N HIS A 409 -1.42 -15.95 0.20
CA HIS A 409 -0.15 -15.27 0.42
C HIS A 409 1.01 -15.97 -0.30
N TRP A 410 2.23 -15.50 -0.06
CA TRP A 410 3.43 -16.03 -0.73
C TRP A 410 3.58 -17.56 -0.61
N ALA A 411 3.12 -18.16 0.49
CA ALA A 411 3.17 -19.61 0.69
C ALA A 411 2.21 -20.41 -0.23
N ALA A 412 1.13 -19.78 -0.71
CA ALA A 412 0.23 -20.34 -1.70
C ALA A 412 0.83 -20.38 -3.13
N PHE A 413 1.99 -19.70 -3.31
CA PHE A 413 2.79 -19.62 -4.52
C PHE A 413 4.23 -20.11 -4.23
N PRO A 414 4.46 -21.42 -4.02
CA PRO A 414 5.73 -21.90 -3.46
C PRO A 414 6.97 -21.53 -4.27
N ALA A 415 6.87 -21.51 -5.61
CA ALA A 415 7.98 -21.10 -6.48
C ALA A 415 8.35 -19.61 -6.27
N SER A 416 7.35 -18.75 -6.10
CA SER A 416 7.55 -17.31 -5.83
C SER A 416 8.09 -17.07 -4.43
N PHE A 417 7.64 -17.86 -3.44
CA PHE A 417 8.20 -17.82 -2.09
C PHE A 417 9.71 -18.16 -2.09
N ASP A 418 10.08 -19.22 -2.77
CA ASP A 418 11.48 -19.65 -2.88
C ASP A 418 12.30 -18.63 -3.68
N TRP A 419 11.74 -18.07 -4.76
CA TRP A 419 12.36 -17.01 -5.56
C TRP A 419 12.64 -15.75 -4.74
N LEU A 420 11.63 -15.22 -4.01
CA LEU A 420 11.81 -14.04 -3.17
C LEU A 420 12.82 -14.32 -2.05
N SER A 421 12.73 -15.48 -1.42
CA SER A 421 13.66 -15.89 -0.36
C SER A 421 15.10 -15.93 -0.88
N GLY A 422 15.32 -16.47 -2.08
CA GLY A 422 16.61 -16.49 -2.76
C GLY A 422 17.14 -15.08 -3.06
N LEU A 423 16.27 -14.20 -3.56
CA LEU A 423 16.60 -12.82 -3.87
C LEU A 423 17.01 -12.02 -2.61
N LEU A 424 16.26 -12.16 -1.52
CA LEU A 424 16.57 -11.50 -0.24
C LEU A 424 17.89 -12.02 0.36
N THR A 425 18.13 -13.34 0.26
CA THR A 425 19.38 -13.97 0.71
C THR A 425 20.56 -13.48 -0.13
N GLU A 426 20.42 -13.37 -1.44
CA GLU A 426 21.44 -12.83 -2.33
C GLU A 426 21.78 -11.38 -1.99
N ALA A 427 20.75 -10.52 -1.81
CA ALA A 427 20.93 -9.12 -1.44
C ALA A 427 21.63 -8.98 -0.07
N ALA A 428 21.29 -9.85 0.88
CA ALA A 428 21.84 -9.83 2.23
C ALA A 428 23.26 -10.41 2.33
N GLY A 429 23.61 -11.35 1.45
CA GLY A 429 24.89 -12.08 1.51
C GLY A 429 26.05 -11.44 0.74
N ARG A 430 25.86 -10.29 0.10
CA ARG A 430 26.90 -9.61 -0.69
C ARG A 430 27.96 -8.96 0.20
N ALA A 431 29.16 -8.77 -0.33
CA ALA A 431 30.26 -8.13 0.40
C ALA A 431 29.94 -6.67 0.79
N ASP A 432 29.14 -6.00 -0.03
CA ASP A 432 28.65 -4.64 0.13
C ASP A 432 27.17 -4.57 0.58
N ALA A 433 26.72 -5.62 1.29
CA ALA A 433 25.35 -5.75 1.75
C ALA A 433 24.87 -4.55 2.59
N PRO A 434 23.57 -4.19 2.50
CA PRO A 434 22.97 -3.20 3.38
C PRO A 434 23.03 -3.66 4.85
N ALA A 435 22.79 -2.78 5.79
CA ALA A 435 22.68 -3.15 7.20
C ALA A 435 21.44 -3.99 7.48
N THR A 436 20.33 -3.66 6.79
CA THR A 436 19.08 -4.41 6.91
C THR A 436 18.42 -4.62 5.55
N VAL A 437 17.75 -5.77 5.42
CA VAL A 437 16.77 -6.08 4.38
C VAL A 437 15.44 -6.30 5.08
N CYS A 438 14.52 -5.34 4.97
CA CYS A 438 13.22 -5.38 5.63
C CYS A 438 12.11 -5.63 4.61
N VAL A 439 11.37 -6.73 4.76
CA VAL A 439 10.10 -6.93 4.05
C VAL A 439 8.99 -6.27 4.87
N LEU A 440 8.36 -5.25 4.31
CA LEU A 440 7.25 -4.52 4.92
C LEU A 440 5.95 -5.07 4.34
N SER A 441 4.95 -5.35 5.18
CA SER A 441 3.67 -5.85 4.69
C SER A 441 2.49 -5.49 5.58
N GLY A 442 1.29 -5.81 5.09
CA GLY A 442 0.02 -5.57 5.75
C GLY A 442 -0.89 -6.79 5.83
N ASP A 443 -2.13 -6.64 5.37
CA ASP A 443 -3.20 -7.58 5.13
C ASP A 443 -3.74 -8.33 6.37
N VAL A 444 -2.96 -9.14 7.03
CA VAL A 444 -3.35 -10.15 8.04
C VAL A 444 -3.92 -9.62 9.37
N HIS A 445 -4.36 -8.38 9.44
CA HIS A 445 -5.06 -7.74 10.57
C HIS A 445 -4.37 -7.91 11.94
N HIS A 446 -3.06 -8.12 11.95
CA HIS A 446 -2.23 -8.07 13.16
C HIS A 446 -0.79 -7.66 12.82
N ALA A 447 -0.07 -7.14 13.80
CA ALA A 447 1.33 -6.76 13.61
C ALA A 447 2.26 -7.80 14.25
N TYR A 448 3.40 -8.03 13.61
CA TYR A 448 4.47 -8.87 14.16
C TYR A 448 5.81 -8.58 13.50
N VAL A 449 6.86 -9.08 14.13
CA VAL A 449 8.22 -9.14 13.57
C VAL A 449 8.64 -10.60 13.51
N ALA A 450 9.14 -11.03 12.34
CA ALA A 450 9.68 -12.37 12.14
C ALA A 450 11.05 -12.32 11.46
N GLU A 451 11.90 -13.31 11.76
CA GLU A 451 13.26 -13.40 11.27
C GLU A 451 13.56 -14.84 10.80
N PRO A 452 14.26 -15.02 9.65
CA PRO A 452 14.80 -16.31 9.26
C PRO A 452 15.73 -16.89 10.34
N VAL A 453 15.83 -18.23 10.41
CA VAL A 453 16.76 -18.93 11.29
C VAL A 453 17.96 -19.38 10.47
N GLY A 454 19.17 -19.03 10.88
CA GLY A 454 20.39 -19.60 10.32
C GLY A 454 21.42 -18.62 9.76
N ASP A 455 21.14 -17.30 9.72
CA ASP A 455 22.09 -16.29 9.23
C ASP A 455 22.76 -15.51 10.38
N GLU A 456 23.32 -16.22 11.37
CA GLU A 456 24.12 -15.55 12.38
C GLU A 456 25.52 -15.26 11.83
N GLY A 457 25.74 -14.04 11.33
CA GLY A 457 27.08 -13.45 11.29
C GLY A 457 27.70 -13.04 9.96
N THR A 458 27.03 -13.15 8.81
CA THR A 458 27.59 -12.67 7.54
C THR A 458 26.51 -12.00 6.70
N GLY A 459 26.56 -10.66 6.62
CA GLY A 459 25.68 -9.90 5.74
C GLY A 459 24.62 -9.05 6.45
N ALA A 460 23.60 -8.66 5.71
CA ALA A 460 22.49 -7.86 6.20
C ALA A 460 21.56 -8.67 7.11
N ARG A 461 20.99 -8.02 8.12
CA ARG A 461 19.89 -8.62 8.89
C ARG A 461 18.61 -8.59 8.06
N VAL A 462 18.00 -9.77 7.85
CA VAL A 462 16.74 -9.91 7.09
C VAL A 462 15.57 -10.00 8.06
N LEU A 463 14.54 -9.17 7.84
CA LEU A 463 13.38 -9.07 8.73
C LEU A 463 12.08 -9.00 7.93
N GLN A 464 11.03 -9.68 8.43
CA GLN A 464 9.64 -9.42 8.07
C GLN A 464 9.03 -8.50 9.12
N LEU A 465 8.50 -7.36 8.68
CA LEU A 465 7.79 -6.38 9.50
C LEU A 465 6.37 -6.25 8.96
N THR A 466 5.40 -6.78 9.69
CA THR A 466 3.99 -6.76 9.29
C THR A 466 3.22 -5.81 10.19
N CYS A 467 2.46 -4.88 9.60
CA CYS A 467 1.65 -3.90 10.31
C CYS A 467 0.26 -3.74 9.70
N SER A 468 -0.73 -4.27 10.38
CA SER A 468 -2.16 -4.20 10.03
C SER A 468 -2.99 -4.41 11.31
N PRO A 469 -4.22 -3.85 11.41
CA PRO A 469 -4.79 -2.82 10.54
C PRO A 469 -4.44 -1.40 11.00
N LEU A 470 -4.53 -0.44 10.08
CA LEU A 470 -4.60 0.98 10.42
C LEU A 470 -5.94 1.32 11.09
N HIS A 471 -7.04 0.81 10.54
CA HIS A 471 -8.37 0.92 11.12
C HIS A 471 -9.28 -0.22 10.66
N ASN A 472 -9.35 -1.28 11.45
CA ASN A 472 -10.31 -2.38 11.24
C ASN A 472 -10.48 -3.20 12.53
N ALA A 473 -11.47 -4.07 12.57
CA ALA A 473 -11.73 -4.93 13.72
C ALA A 473 -11.50 -6.40 13.37
N ILE A 474 -10.85 -7.11 14.28
CA ILE A 474 -10.67 -8.55 14.17
C ILE A 474 -11.38 -9.27 15.33
N PRO A 475 -12.21 -10.29 15.05
CA PRO A 475 -12.89 -11.07 16.08
C PRO A 475 -11.92 -11.74 17.07
N ALA A 476 -12.32 -11.86 18.32
CA ALA A 476 -11.47 -12.45 19.37
C ALA A 476 -11.05 -13.90 19.06
N VAL A 477 -11.92 -14.67 18.40
CA VAL A 477 -11.63 -16.05 17.99
C VAL A 477 -10.49 -16.11 16.96
N VAL A 478 -10.45 -15.17 16.03
CA VAL A 478 -9.38 -15.06 15.02
C VAL A 478 -8.04 -14.69 15.69
N ARG A 479 -8.07 -13.76 16.66
CA ARG A 479 -6.87 -13.41 17.46
C ARG A 479 -6.30 -14.65 18.18
N LEU A 480 -7.17 -15.51 18.71
CA LEU A 480 -6.75 -16.77 19.34
C LEU A 480 -6.16 -17.73 18.29
N GLY A 481 -6.77 -17.82 17.11
CA GLY A 481 -6.26 -18.59 15.97
C GLY A 481 -4.85 -18.18 15.57
N PHE A 482 -4.57 -16.89 15.42
CA PHE A 482 -3.23 -16.39 15.11
C PHE A 482 -2.20 -16.71 16.20
N ARG A 483 -2.58 -16.57 17.50
CA ARG A 483 -1.69 -16.97 18.60
C ARG A 483 -1.37 -18.46 18.54
N PHE A 484 -2.37 -19.30 18.24
CA PHE A 484 -2.17 -20.74 18.06
C PHE A 484 -1.29 -21.04 16.85
N ALA A 485 -1.48 -20.36 15.71
CA ALA A 485 -0.69 -20.54 14.50
C ALA A 485 0.82 -20.28 14.71
N TRP A 486 1.17 -19.37 15.62
CA TRP A 486 2.55 -19.13 16.04
C TRP A 486 3.08 -20.12 17.09
N SER A 487 2.23 -20.93 17.70
CA SER A 487 2.61 -21.86 18.79
C SER A 487 3.41 -23.08 18.28
N ARG A 488 4.07 -23.78 19.22
CA ARG A 488 4.74 -25.06 18.93
C ARG A 488 3.75 -26.13 18.45
N ALA A 489 2.52 -26.13 18.98
CA ALA A 489 1.47 -27.06 18.58
C ALA A 489 0.98 -26.75 17.15
N GLY A 490 0.71 -25.48 16.85
CA GLY A 490 0.37 -25.03 15.49
C GLY A 490 1.45 -25.42 14.49
N ARG A 491 2.73 -25.18 14.79
CA ARG A 491 3.86 -25.58 13.94
C ARG A 491 3.92 -27.10 13.70
N ARG A 492 3.59 -27.94 14.71
CA ARG A 492 3.53 -29.40 14.53
C ARG A 492 2.38 -29.81 13.62
N LEU A 493 1.21 -29.19 13.78
CA LEU A 493 0.04 -29.41 12.93
C LEU A 493 0.34 -29.00 11.49
N GLY A 494 0.90 -27.82 11.25
CA GLY A 494 1.29 -27.36 9.92
C GLY A 494 2.23 -28.34 9.23
N ARG A 495 3.27 -28.80 9.91
CA ARG A 495 4.18 -29.84 9.38
C ARG A 495 3.48 -31.15 9.04
N ALA A 496 2.44 -31.55 9.78
CA ALA A 496 1.65 -32.73 9.47
C ALA A 496 0.83 -32.52 8.19
N LEU A 497 0.21 -31.34 8.02
CA LEU A 497 -0.48 -30.97 6.78
C LEU A 497 0.48 -30.96 5.59
N ALA A 498 1.63 -30.31 5.71
CA ALA A 498 2.64 -30.27 4.66
C ALA A 498 3.12 -31.69 4.24
N ARG A 499 3.36 -32.57 5.21
CA ARG A 499 3.70 -33.99 4.93
C ARG A 499 2.56 -34.71 4.21
N HIS A 500 1.32 -34.52 4.65
CA HIS A 500 0.16 -35.08 3.96
C HIS A 500 0.09 -34.58 2.52
N GLY A 501 0.30 -33.30 2.25
CA GLY A 501 0.35 -32.72 0.90
C GLY A 501 1.58 -33.14 0.07
N ARG A 502 2.58 -33.80 0.67
CA ARG A 502 3.90 -34.06 0.06
C ARG A 502 4.64 -32.77 -0.31
N VAL A 503 4.39 -31.70 0.45
CA VAL A 503 5.10 -30.42 0.26
C VAL A 503 6.60 -30.67 0.53
N PRO A 504 7.50 -30.19 -0.35
CA PRO A 504 8.94 -30.23 -0.12
C PRO A 504 9.34 -29.59 1.22
N ARG A 505 10.45 -30.03 1.78
CA ARG A 505 10.97 -29.33 2.96
C ARG A 505 11.48 -27.97 2.57
N ARG A 506 11.14 -26.96 3.37
CA ARG A 506 11.65 -25.59 3.21
C ARG A 506 13.17 -25.57 3.41
N SER A 507 13.85 -24.68 2.69
CA SER A 507 15.29 -24.45 2.78
C SER A 507 15.69 -23.84 4.12
N PHE A 508 14.81 -23.03 4.74
CA PHE A 508 15.04 -22.38 6.03
C PHE A 508 13.76 -22.35 6.89
N GLY A 509 13.93 -22.06 8.17
CA GLY A 509 12.84 -21.77 9.09
C GLY A 509 12.87 -20.30 9.49
N TRP A 510 11.83 -19.87 10.21
CA TRP A 510 11.79 -18.55 10.85
C TRP A 510 11.12 -18.62 12.21
N HIS A 511 11.34 -17.59 12.98
CA HIS A 511 10.69 -17.41 14.27
C HIS A 511 10.19 -15.98 14.43
N ARG A 512 9.15 -15.84 15.21
CA ARG A 512 8.62 -14.54 15.58
C ARG A 512 9.47 -13.96 16.70
N THR A 513 9.97 -12.75 16.50
CA THR A 513 10.76 -12.00 17.50
C THR A 513 9.96 -10.91 18.18
N GLY A 514 8.79 -10.52 17.63
CA GLY A 514 7.85 -9.56 18.22
C GLY A 514 6.39 -9.85 17.88
N GLY A 515 5.46 -9.47 18.77
CA GLY A 515 4.02 -9.68 18.56
C GLY A 515 3.53 -11.10 18.89
N PRO A 516 2.32 -11.52 18.41
CA PRO A 516 1.42 -10.72 17.59
C PRO A 516 0.74 -9.62 18.40
N TRP A 517 0.69 -8.42 17.86
CA TRP A 517 -0.06 -7.30 18.42
C TRP A 517 -1.36 -7.10 17.65
N PHE A 518 -2.43 -6.76 18.36
CA PHE A 518 -3.78 -6.61 17.81
C PHE A 518 -4.36 -5.25 18.18
N GLY A 519 -5.08 -4.66 17.27
CA GLY A 519 -5.70 -3.32 17.39
C GLY A 519 -5.22 -2.41 16.27
N ASN A 520 -5.80 -1.23 16.17
CA ASN A 520 -5.41 -0.25 15.17
C ASN A 520 -4.02 0.31 15.48
N GLN A 521 -3.12 0.25 14.54
CA GLN A 521 -1.69 0.43 14.80
C GLN A 521 -0.92 0.91 13.57
N LEU A 522 0.25 1.48 13.83
CA LEU A 522 1.18 2.00 12.82
C LEU A 522 2.60 1.63 13.22
N MET A 523 3.37 1.09 12.31
CA MET A 523 4.82 0.91 12.48
C MET A 523 5.59 2.07 11.86
N THR A 524 6.70 2.45 12.50
CA THR A 524 7.64 3.45 11.99
C THR A 524 9.06 2.89 12.05
N LEU A 525 9.74 2.86 10.90
CA LEU A 525 11.17 2.64 10.79
C LEU A 525 11.88 3.98 10.83
N THR A 526 12.85 4.12 11.71
CA THR A 526 13.80 5.25 11.73
C THR A 526 15.17 4.73 11.31
N LEU A 527 15.65 5.22 10.16
CA LEU A 527 16.89 4.82 9.53
C LEU A 527 17.89 5.98 9.59
N ARG A 528 19.09 5.74 10.14
CA ARG A 528 20.12 6.77 10.26
C ARG A 528 21.49 6.16 9.95
N GLY A 529 22.08 6.50 8.79
CA GLY A 529 23.24 5.77 8.27
C GLY A 529 22.92 4.28 8.24
N ARG A 530 23.77 3.44 8.83
CA ARG A 530 23.54 1.99 8.92
C ARG A 530 22.70 1.54 10.14
N ALA A 531 22.27 2.47 11.01
CA ALA A 531 21.43 2.15 12.16
C ALA A 531 19.94 2.16 11.78
N ALA A 532 19.19 1.19 12.29
CA ALA A 532 17.74 1.06 12.09
C ALA A 532 17.03 0.80 13.42
N THR A 533 15.94 1.52 13.66
CA THR A 533 15.05 1.34 14.82
C THR A 533 13.61 1.20 14.35
N LEU A 534 12.91 0.20 14.88
CA LEU A 534 11.48 -0.02 14.68
C LEU A 534 10.70 0.43 15.89
N ARG A 535 9.61 1.18 15.66
CA ARG A 535 8.62 1.53 16.69
C ARG A 535 7.24 1.09 16.22
N LEU A 536 6.47 0.47 17.11
CA LEU A 536 5.04 0.18 16.93
C LEU A 536 4.23 1.07 17.86
N ASN A 537 3.32 1.85 17.30
CA ASN A 537 2.34 2.64 18.03
C ASN A 537 0.93 2.09 17.80
N GLN A 538 0.13 1.99 18.87
CA GLN A 538 -1.28 1.62 18.82
C GLN A 538 -2.17 2.82 19.12
N ALA A 539 -3.23 2.99 18.34
CA ALA A 539 -4.25 3.99 18.61
C ALA A 539 -5.15 3.52 19.77
N ARG A 540 -5.17 4.28 20.84
CA ARG A 540 -5.96 4.00 22.07
C ARG A 540 -6.98 5.09 22.28
N ALA A 541 -8.21 4.69 22.62
CA ALA A 541 -9.27 5.64 22.95
C ALA A 541 -8.94 6.46 24.21
N VAL A 542 -9.20 7.76 24.16
CA VAL A 542 -9.06 8.68 25.28
C VAL A 542 -10.43 8.99 25.88
N ARG A 543 -10.49 9.17 27.22
CA ARG A 543 -11.72 9.64 27.88
C ARG A 543 -12.06 11.05 27.36
N GLY A 544 -13.27 11.20 26.85
CA GLY A 544 -13.71 12.47 26.24
C GLY A 544 -13.74 12.44 24.71
N GLY A 545 -13.33 11.36 24.07
CA GLY A 545 -13.33 11.17 22.62
C GLY A 545 -11.93 11.26 21.99
N GLY A 546 -11.82 10.81 20.74
CA GLY A 546 -10.56 10.78 19.99
C GLY A 546 -9.63 9.63 20.37
N GLY A 547 -8.42 9.66 19.78
CA GLY A 547 -7.37 8.68 19.98
C GLY A 547 -6.06 9.28 20.47
N ARG A 548 -5.19 8.45 21.03
CA ARG A 548 -3.80 8.75 21.33
C ARG A 548 -2.94 7.60 20.82
N LEU A 549 -1.83 7.91 20.15
CA LEU A 549 -0.81 6.93 19.82
C LEU A 549 -0.02 6.55 21.07
N GLU A 550 -0.06 5.28 21.41
CA GLU A 550 0.67 4.73 22.54
C GLU A 550 1.75 3.77 22.02
N ARG A 551 3.00 4.03 22.40
CA ARG A 551 4.13 3.18 22.04
C ARG A 551 3.99 1.82 22.70
N THR A 552 3.83 0.78 21.89
CA THR A 552 3.69 -0.62 22.32
C THR A 552 5.02 -1.36 22.26
N GLU A 553 5.84 -1.04 21.27
CA GLU A 553 7.16 -1.68 21.07
C GLU A 553 8.15 -0.65 20.53
N GLU A 554 9.40 -0.78 20.92
CA GLU A 554 10.54 -0.10 20.29
C GLU A 554 11.74 -1.00 20.37
N ARG A 555 12.42 -1.20 19.24
CA ARG A 555 13.61 -2.04 19.18
C ARG A 555 14.60 -1.56 18.14
N ARG A 556 15.87 -1.77 18.42
CA ARG A 556 16.95 -1.63 17.46
C ARG A 556 16.99 -2.85 16.53
N LEU A 557 17.09 -2.59 15.21
CA LEU A 557 17.21 -3.62 14.18
C LEU A 557 18.65 -3.72 13.66
N ALA A 558 19.39 -2.63 13.61
CA ALA A 558 20.79 -2.57 13.25
C ALA A 558 21.52 -1.43 13.98
#